data_2d1566055cd7fb8ed7af1fc467ef7de7
#
_entry.id   2d1566055cd7fb8ed7af1fc467ef7de7
#
_cell.length_a   1.000
_cell.length_b   1.000
_cell.length_c   1.000
_cell.angle_alpha   90.00
_cell.angle_beta   90.00
_cell.angle_gamma   90.00
#
_symmetry.space_group_name_H-M   'P 1'
#
loop_
_entity.id
_entity.type
_entity.pdbx_description
1 polymer ?
#
loop_
_entity_poly.entity_id
_entity_poly.type
_entity_poly.pdbx_seq_one_letter_code
_entity_poly.pdbx_strand_id
1 'polypeptide(L)'
;SRKITNFVIETRETIRQIIRGKHNKKLFIVGPCSIHNVGEALEYGKQLKKIADKVKDKILIVMRVYFEKPRTTVGWKGLINDPNLDNSFDVNKGLYMARKLLLELNNIGMPCGYEVLDTITPQYISDLISWGAIGARTTESQVHRQLVSGLSMPVGFKNGTGGSIKIARDAILSAQYPHCFMGIELTGRPAICKTKGNKSCHLIL
;
A
#
# COMPACT_ATOMS: atom_id res chain seq x y z
N SER A 1 4.07 -17.11 6.88
CA SER A 1 3.91 -18.53 6.48
C SER A 1 3.80 -18.62 4.96
N ARG A 2 4.17 -19.74 4.35
CA ARG A 2 4.08 -19.99 2.89
C ARG A 2 2.66 -19.75 2.35
N LYS A 3 1.64 -20.08 3.13
CA LYS A 3 0.22 -19.81 2.79
C LYS A 3 -0.05 -18.33 2.54
N ILE A 4 0.37 -17.45 3.45
CA ILE A 4 0.16 -16.00 3.32
C ILE A 4 0.96 -15.45 2.14
N THR A 5 2.21 -15.89 1.95
CA THR A 5 3.03 -15.47 0.82
C THR A 5 2.36 -15.80 -0.52
N ASN A 6 1.88 -17.03 -0.68
CA ASN A 6 1.17 -17.44 -1.89
C ASN A 6 -0.10 -16.62 -2.10
N PHE A 7 -0.90 -16.41 -1.05
CA PHE A 7 -2.12 -15.59 -1.13
C PHE A 7 -1.83 -14.16 -1.61
N VAL A 8 -0.79 -13.51 -1.08
CA VAL A 8 -0.41 -12.15 -1.51
C VAL A 8 0.06 -12.15 -2.97
N ILE A 9 0.87 -13.11 -3.37
CA ILE A 9 1.38 -13.22 -4.75
C ILE A 9 0.24 -13.45 -5.74
N GLU A 10 -0.65 -14.38 -5.47
CA GLU A 10 -1.83 -14.68 -6.31
C GLU A 10 -2.78 -13.48 -6.42
N THR A 11 -3.01 -12.79 -5.30
CA THR A 11 -3.83 -11.57 -5.29
C THR A 11 -3.20 -10.47 -6.15
N ARG A 12 -1.90 -10.23 -6.03
CA ARG A 12 -1.17 -9.26 -6.86
C ARG A 12 -1.31 -9.58 -8.34
N GLU A 13 -1.19 -10.87 -8.70
CA GLU A 13 -1.36 -11.27 -10.10
C GLU A 13 -2.78 -11.07 -10.59
N THR A 14 -3.79 -11.41 -9.79
CA THR A 14 -5.20 -11.15 -10.11
C THR A 14 -5.44 -9.66 -10.33
N ILE A 15 -4.91 -8.79 -9.47
CA ILE A 15 -5.01 -7.33 -9.63
C ILE A 15 -4.35 -6.88 -10.95
N ARG A 16 -3.16 -7.41 -11.29
CA ARG A 16 -2.50 -7.10 -12.57
C ARG A 16 -3.36 -7.47 -13.77
N GLN A 17 -3.98 -8.64 -13.74
CA GLN A 17 -4.86 -9.10 -14.82
C GLN A 17 -6.11 -8.20 -14.95
N ILE A 18 -6.70 -7.78 -13.82
CA ILE A 18 -7.84 -6.86 -13.82
C ILE A 18 -7.44 -5.51 -14.45
N ILE A 19 -6.33 -4.91 -14.01
CA ILE A 19 -5.86 -3.61 -14.51
C ILE A 19 -5.55 -3.66 -16.01
N ARG A 20 -5.05 -4.79 -16.50
CA ARG A 20 -4.75 -5.01 -17.92
C ARG A 20 -5.97 -5.39 -18.77
N GLY A 21 -7.16 -5.45 -18.19
CA GLY A 21 -8.37 -5.89 -18.87
C GLY A 21 -8.40 -7.37 -19.27
N LYS A 22 -7.54 -8.18 -18.67
CA LYS A 22 -7.42 -9.64 -18.93
C LYS A 22 -8.20 -10.50 -17.94
N HIS A 23 -8.97 -9.87 -17.06
CA HIS A 23 -9.78 -10.55 -16.05
C HIS A 23 -11.15 -9.87 -15.94
N ASN A 24 -12.22 -10.67 -15.86
CA ASN A 24 -13.60 -10.15 -15.88
C ASN A 24 -14.07 -9.49 -14.57
N LYS A 25 -13.30 -9.63 -13.49
CA LYS A 25 -13.65 -9.00 -12.21
C LYS A 25 -13.39 -7.50 -12.24
N LYS A 26 -14.12 -6.78 -11.37
CA LYS A 26 -13.81 -5.39 -11.03
C LYS A 26 -12.97 -5.36 -9.75
N LEU A 27 -12.06 -4.39 -9.65
CA LEU A 27 -11.24 -4.15 -8.47
C LEU A 27 -11.89 -3.04 -7.62
N PHE A 28 -12.15 -3.34 -6.34
CA PHE A 28 -12.68 -2.39 -5.37
C PHE A 28 -11.71 -2.24 -4.21
N ILE A 29 -11.23 -1.02 -3.97
CA ILE A 29 -10.36 -0.68 -2.86
C ILE A 29 -11.21 0.07 -1.83
N VAL A 30 -11.59 -0.59 -0.74
CA VAL A 30 -12.55 -0.06 0.24
C VAL A 30 -12.03 -0.21 1.66
N GLY A 31 -12.49 0.65 2.57
CA GLY A 31 -12.12 0.57 3.98
C GLY A 31 -12.00 1.93 4.65
N PRO A 32 -11.56 1.94 5.90
CA PRO A 32 -11.44 3.17 6.70
C PRO A 32 -10.43 4.15 6.08
N CYS A 33 -10.55 5.42 6.44
CA CYS A 33 -9.61 6.46 6.01
C CYS A 33 -8.19 6.18 6.54
N SER A 34 -8.09 5.75 7.81
CA SER A 34 -6.85 5.28 8.44
C SER A 34 -7.17 4.36 9.61
N ILE A 35 -6.20 3.51 9.95
CA ILE A 35 -6.30 2.61 11.10
C ILE A 35 -5.77 3.33 12.34
N HIS A 36 -6.58 3.44 13.38
CA HIS A 36 -6.18 3.94 14.70
C HIS A 36 -6.39 2.90 15.81
N ASN A 37 -7.31 1.94 15.59
CA ASN A 37 -7.59 0.84 16.49
C ASN A 37 -7.48 -0.49 15.72
N VAL A 38 -6.54 -1.32 16.13
CA VAL A 38 -6.27 -2.62 15.47
C VAL A 38 -7.41 -3.61 15.64
N GLY A 39 -8.06 -3.62 16.82
CA GLY A 39 -9.19 -4.50 17.10
C GLY A 39 -10.41 -4.20 16.22
N GLU A 40 -10.77 -2.92 16.11
CA GLU A 40 -11.85 -2.48 15.22
C GLU A 40 -11.52 -2.74 13.75
N ALA A 41 -10.27 -2.52 13.34
CA ALA A 41 -9.83 -2.77 11.98
C ALA A 41 -9.91 -4.27 11.61
N LEU A 42 -9.56 -5.16 12.54
CA LEU A 42 -9.67 -6.61 12.32
C LEU A 42 -11.14 -7.04 12.23
N GLU A 43 -12.01 -6.50 13.10
CA GLU A 43 -13.45 -6.80 13.03
C GLU A 43 -14.06 -6.30 11.72
N TYR A 44 -13.72 -5.06 11.31
CA TYR A 44 -14.10 -4.55 9.98
C TYR A 44 -13.64 -5.49 8.87
N GLY A 45 -12.38 -5.95 8.91
CA GLY A 45 -11.84 -6.88 7.94
C GLY A 45 -12.59 -8.21 7.87
N LYS A 46 -13.01 -8.77 9.02
CA LYS A 46 -13.83 -9.98 9.09
C LYS A 46 -15.22 -9.78 8.45
N GLN A 47 -15.87 -8.65 8.72
CA GLN A 47 -17.16 -8.31 8.12
C GLN A 47 -17.03 -8.09 6.61
N LEU A 48 -16.01 -7.34 6.19
CA LEU A 48 -15.73 -7.11 4.77
C LEU A 48 -15.42 -8.41 4.03
N LYS A 49 -14.73 -9.36 4.68
CA LYS A 49 -14.43 -10.68 4.10
C LYS A 49 -15.71 -11.47 3.79
N LYS A 50 -16.71 -11.42 4.68
CA LYS A 50 -18.02 -12.08 4.44
C LYS A 50 -18.72 -11.51 3.18
N ILE A 51 -18.59 -10.19 2.96
CA ILE A 51 -19.12 -9.54 1.75
C ILE A 51 -18.29 -9.93 0.53
N ALA A 52 -16.96 -9.87 0.65
CA ALA A 52 -16.05 -10.22 -0.43
C ALA A 52 -16.29 -11.64 -0.94
N ASP A 53 -16.56 -12.60 -0.06
CA ASP A 53 -16.87 -13.98 -0.44
C ASP A 53 -18.16 -14.12 -1.24
N LYS A 54 -19.19 -13.30 -0.93
CA LYS A 54 -20.46 -13.31 -1.68
C LYS A 54 -20.33 -12.76 -3.10
N VAL A 55 -19.39 -11.87 -3.34
CA VAL A 55 -19.22 -11.19 -4.64
C VAL A 55 -17.95 -11.61 -5.40
N LYS A 56 -17.22 -12.60 -4.86
CA LYS A 56 -15.90 -13.00 -5.34
C LYS A 56 -15.83 -13.33 -6.84
N ASP A 57 -16.93 -13.76 -7.45
CA ASP A 57 -16.96 -14.12 -8.86
C ASP A 57 -16.93 -12.91 -9.79
N LYS A 58 -17.40 -11.75 -9.31
CA LYS A 58 -17.49 -10.50 -10.08
C LYS A 58 -16.57 -9.40 -9.60
N ILE A 59 -16.22 -9.40 -8.31
CA ILE A 59 -15.50 -8.31 -7.66
C ILE A 59 -14.34 -8.88 -6.84
N LEU A 60 -13.16 -8.30 -6.99
CA LEU A 60 -12.05 -8.45 -6.05
C LEU A 60 -12.06 -7.25 -5.11
N ILE A 61 -12.30 -7.50 -3.83
CA ILE A 61 -12.23 -6.48 -2.78
C ILE A 61 -10.86 -6.50 -2.14
N VAL A 62 -10.24 -5.34 -2.02
CA VAL A 62 -9.00 -5.09 -1.27
C VAL A 62 -9.33 -4.12 -0.15
N MET A 63 -9.01 -4.50 1.10
CA MET A 63 -9.23 -3.64 2.26
C MET A 63 -8.14 -2.57 2.35
N ARG A 64 -8.55 -1.31 2.55
CA ARG A 64 -7.62 -0.23 2.89
C ARG A 64 -7.11 -0.43 4.32
N VAL A 65 -5.79 -0.51 4.47
CA VAL A 65 -5.10 -0.59 5.77
C VAL A 65 -4.05 0.53 5.86
N TYR A 66 -4.53 1.75 5.85
CA TYR A 66 -3.68 2.95 5.86
C TYR A 66 -3.26 3.27 7.29
N PHE A 67 -1.99 3.09 7.58
CA PHE A 67 -1.40 3.28 8.92
C PHE A 67 -0.80 4.65 9.12
N GLU A 68 -0.63 5.43 8.05
CA GLU A 68 -0.02 6.75 8.05
C GLU A 68 -1.00 7.78 7.50
N LYS A 69 -0.88 9.00 7.99
CA LYS A 69 -1.74 10.12 7.58
C LYS A 69 -0.92 11.27 7.02
N PRO A 70 -1.13 11.63 5.74
CA PRO A 70 -0.56 12.86 5.22
C PRO A 70 -1.25 14.05 5.88
N ARG A 71 -0.46 14.95 6.45
CA ARG A 71 -0.95 16.18 7.09
C ARG A 71 -0.47 17.39 6.33
N THR A 72 -1.39 18.30 6.01
CA THR A 72 -1.04 19.56 5.34
C THR A 72 -0.26 20.49 6.28
N THR A 73 -0.61 20.47 7.57
CA THR A 73 0.07 21.26 8.61
C THR A 73 0.51 20.37 9.76
N VAL A 74 -0.32 20.21 10.78
CA VAL A 74 -0.05 19.45 12.00
C VAL A 74 -1.15 18.42 12.27
N GLY A 75 -0.88 17.45 13.10
CA GLY A 75 -1.84 16.44 13.52
C GLY A 75 -1.22 15.04 13.65
N TRP A 76 -1.98 14.11 14.19
CA TRP A 76 -1.56 12.73 14.35
C TRP A 76 -1.15 12.12 13.00
N LYS A 77 0.05 11.53 12.96
CA LYS A 77 0.68 11.03 11.73
C LYS A 77 0.33 9.58 11.40
N GLY A 78 -0.46 8.92 12.23
CA GLY A 78 -0.90 7.55 11.99
C GLY A 78 -0.39 6.55 13.01
N LEU A 79 -0.93 5.32 12.94
CA LEU A 79 -0.67 4.23 13.89
C LEU A 79 0.82 3.86 13.98
N ILE A 80 1.54 3.87 12.86
CA ILE A 80 2.97 3.50 12.85
C ILE A 80 3.78 4.56 13.59
N ASN A 81 3.48 5.84 13.36
CA ASN A 81 4.26 6.93 13.92
C ASN A 81 3.95 7.20 15.41
N ASP A 82 2.68 7.07 15.80
CA ASP A 82 2.23 7.34 17.18
C ASP A 82 1.08 6.39 17.56
N PRO A 83 1.40 5.14 17.89
CA PRO A 83 0.41 4.09 18.13
C PRO A 83 -0.44 4.31 19.39
N ASN A 84 0.07 5.09 20.35
CA ASN A 84 -0.61 5.35 21.62
C ASN A 84 -1.48 6.61 21.58
N LEU A 85 -1.38 7.45 20.53
CA LEU A 85 -2.07 8.75 20.41
C LEU A 85 -1.67 9.74 21.52
N ASP A 86 -0.46 9.64 22.04
CA ASP A 86 0.05 10.40 23.19
C ASP A 86 1.34 11.19 22.88
N ASN A 87 1.75 11.21 21.60
CA ASN A 87 3.00 11.78 21.10
C ASN A 87 4.27 11.12 21.69
N SER A 88 4.17 9.86 22.11
CA SER A 88 5.34 9.07 22.51
C SER A 88 6.18 8.62 21.32
N PHE A 89 5.60 8.60 20.12
CA PHE A 89 6.24 8.22 18.86
C PHE A 89 6.94 6.86 18.91
N ASP A 90 6.34 5.86 19.58
CA ASP A 90 6.85 4.51 19.65
C ASP A 90 6.68 3.77 18.31
N VAL A 91 7.54 4.13 17.35
CA VAL A 91 7.52 3.60 15.97
C VAL A 91 7.70 2.08 15.94
N ASN A 92 8.51 1.51 16.84
CA ASN A 92 8.73 0.07 16.91
C ASN A 92 7.43 -0.67 17.26
N LYS A 93 6.70 -0.17 18.25
CA LYS A 93 5.37 -0.67 18.61
C LYS A 93 4.39 -0.50 17.46
N GLY A 94 4.39 0.67 16.81
CA GLY A 94 3.53 0.96 15.67
C GLY A 94 3.74 0.01 14.50
N LEU A 95 4.99 -0.25 14.12
CA LEU A 95 5.35 -1.21 13.07
C LEU A 95 4.94 -2.64 13.44
N TYR A 96 5.16 -3.05 14.68
CA TYR A 96 4.73 -4.36 15.18
C TYR A 96 3.20 -4.52 15.08
N MET A 97 2.43 -3.51 15.53
CA MET A 97 0.97 -3.53 15.49
C MET A 97 0.45 -3.58 14.05
N ALA A 98 1.01 -2.76 13.15
CA ALA A 98 0.65 -2.74 11.74
C ALA A 98 0.93 -4.09 11.07
N ARG A 99 2.12 -4.66 11.29
CA ARG A 99 2.49 -5.95 10.71
C ARG A 99 1.65 -7.11 11.25
N LYS A 100 1.32 -7.10 12.55
CA LYS A 100 0.43 -8.09 13.16
C LYS A 100 -0.96 -8.06 12.52
N LEU A 101 -1.57 -6.89 12.39
CA LEU A 101 -2.86 -6.73 11.74
C LEU A 101 -2.85 -7.24 10.31
N LEU A 102 -1.81 -6.89 9.53
CA LEU A 102 -1.65 -7.36 8.16
C LEU A 102 -1.56 -8.89 8.08
N LEU A 103 -0.85 -9.53 8.98
CA LEU A 103 -0.78 -10.99 9.06
C LEU A 103 -2.14 -11.60 9.35
N GLU A 104 -2.90 -11.06 10.30
CA GLU A 104 -4.23 -11.54 10.67
C GLU A 104 -5.23 -11.39 9.51
N LEU A 105 -5.24 -10.22 8.83
CA LEU A 105 -6.09 -9.98 7.67
C LEU A 105 -5.76 -10.92 6.50
N ASN A 106 -4.48 -11.07 6.16
CA ASN A 106 -4.08 -12.00 5.09
C ASN A 106 -4.40 -13.46 5.46
N ASN A 107 -4.29 -13.84 6.74
CA ASN A 107 -4.61 -15.19 7.19
C ASN A 107 -6.10 -15.56 7.04
N ILE A 108 -7.00 -14.59 7.22
CA ILE A 108 -8.44 -14.78 6.94
C ILE A 108 -8.78 -14.62 5.45
N GLY A 109 -7.79 -14.38 4.59
CA GLY A 109 -7.98 -14.21 3.15
C GLY A 109 -8.53 -12.84 2.75
N MET A 110 -8.25 -11.76 3.53
CA MET A 110 -8.59 -10.39 3.18
C MET A 110 -7.38 -9.67 2.59
N PRO A 111 -7.36 -9.36 1.29
CA PRO A 111 -6.24 -8.64 0.67
C PRO A 111 -6.11 -7.23 1.23
N CYS A 112 -4.88 -6.78 1.42
CA CYS A 112 -4.56 -5.49 2.02
C CYS A 112 -4.00 -4.49 1.01
N GLY A 113 -4.54 -3.26 1.02
CA GLY A 113 -4.06 -2.12 0.26
C GLY A 113 -3.53 -1.02 1.19
N TYR A 114 -2.42 -0.40 0.83
CA TYR A 114 -1.70 0.55 1.67
C TYR A 114 -1.29 1.80 0.87
N GLU A 115 -1.39 2.99 1.48
CA GLU A 115 -0.82 4.21 0.91
C GLU A 115 0.66 4.30 1.30
N VAL A 116 1.53 4.32 0.30
CA VAL A 116 2.98 4.49 0.49
C VAL A 116 3.24 5.97 0.73
N LEU A 117 3.28 6.38 1.99
CA LEU A 117 3.52 7.75 2.40
C LEU A 117 4.96 7.94 2.87
N ASP A 118 5.40 7.18 3.86
CA ASP A 118 6.78 7.13 4.30
C ASP A 118 7.64 6.25 3.39
N THR A 119 8.91 6.60 3.21
CA THR A 119 9.82 5.88 2.31
C THR A 119 10.48 4.65 2.93
N ILE A 120 10.43 4.52 4.26
CA ILE A 120 11.06 3.43 5.02
C ILE A 120 10.03 2.35 5.36
N THR A 121 8.81 2.73 5.73
CA THR A 121 7.72 1.81 6.13
C THR A 121 7.51 0.64 5.15
N PRO A 122 7.56 0.83 3.81
CA PRO A 122 7.40 -0.29 2.88
C PRO A 122 8.39 -1.44 3.07
N GLN A 123 9.60 -1.17 3.56
CA GLN A 123 10.60 -2.21 3.84
C GLN A 123 10.13 -3.21 4.91
N TYR A 124 9.25 -2.78 5.80
CA TYR A 124 8.75 -3.60 6.91
C TYR A 124 7.43 -4.30 6.65
N ILE A 125 6.63 -3.81 5.69
CA ILE A 125 5.25 -4.32 5.51
C ILE A 125 4.90 -4.72 4.08
N SER A 126 5.71 -4.34 3.06
CA SER A 126 5.32 -4.53 1.66
C SER A 126 5.10 -5.99 1.27
N ASP A 127 5.75 -6.95 1.93
CA ASP A 127 5.55 -8.38 1.70
C ASP A 127 4.12 -8.87 2.02
N LEU A 128 3.36 -8.11 2.81
CA LEU A 128 1.99 -8.40 3.19
C LEU A 128 0.94 -7.54 2.46
N ILE A 129 1.36 -6.66 1.57
CA ILE A 129 0.50 -5.74 0.83
C ILE A 129 0.24 -6.26 -0.58
N SER A 130 -1.03 -6.31 -0.96
CA SER A 130 -1.45 -6.76 -2.30
C SER A 130 -1.56 -5.63 -3.32
N TRP A 131 -1.82 -4.40 -2.86
CA TRP A 131 -1.99 -3.21 -3.69
C TRP A 131 -1.47 -1.96 -2.97
N GLY A 132 -0.80 -1.08 -3.68
CA GLY A 132 -0.29 0.18 -3.15
C GLY A 132 -0.94 1.41 -3.78
N ALA A 133 -0.95 2.53 -3.06
CA ALA A 133 -1.35 3.83 -3.57
C ALA A 133 -0.27 4.89 -3.33
N ILE A 134 -0.16 5.83 -4.27
CA ILE A 134 0.51 7.12 -4.06
C ILE A 134 -0.55 8.20 -4.04
N GLY A 135 -0.63 8.93 -2.94
CA GLY A 135 -1.61 10.00 -2.75
C GLY A 135 -1.33 11.25 -3.59
N ALA A 136 -2.32 12.13 -3.71
CA ALA A 136 -2.20 13.35 -4.51
C ALA A 136 -1.04 14.28 -4.08
N ARG A 137 -0.71 14.30 -2.78
CA ARG A 137 0.39 15.13 -2.24
C ARG A 137 1.78 14.58 -2.57
N THR A 138 1.90 13.30 -2.89
CA THR A 138 3.17 12.60 -3.12
C THR A 138 3.36 12.16 -4.57
N THR A 139 2.35 12.29 -5.42
CA THR A 139 2.42 11.93 -6.85
C THR A 139 3.52 12.70 -7.60
N GLU A 140 3.83 13.93 -7.23
CA GLU A 140 4.91 14.73 -7.83
C GLU A 140 6.30 14.36 -7.30
N SER A 141 6.37 13.67 -6.15
CA SER A 141 7.63 13.36 -5.48
C SER A 141 8.48 12.38 -6.26
N GLN A 142 9.68 12.80 -6.63
CA GLN A 142 10.68 11.93 -7.27
C GLN A 142 11.01 10.71 -6.39
N VAL A 143 11.16 10.90 -5.09
CA VAL A 143 11.50 9.85 -4.14
C VAL A 143 10.43 8.75 -4.13
N HIS A 144 9.15 9.12 -4.14
CA HIS A 144 8.03 8.16 -4.19
C HIS A 144 7.97 7.42 -5.54
N ARG A 145 8.23 8.10 -6.66
CA ARG A 145 8.28 7.46 -7.98
C ARG A 145 9.43 6.43 -8.07
N GLN A 146 10.60 6.78 -7.54
CA GLN A 146 11.75 5.88 -7.43
C GLN A 146 11.44 4.68 -6.54
N LEU A 147 10.88 4.90 -5.35
CA LEU A 147 10.48 3.84 -4.43
C LEU A 147 9.50 2.86 -5.08
N VAL A 148 8.45 3.38 -5.73
CA VAL A 148 7.45 2.56 -6.42
C VAL A 148 8.05 1.71 -7.53
N SER A 149 9.09 2.19 -8.21
CA SER A 149 9.81 1.40 -9.24
C SER A 149 10.41 0.10 -8.70
N GLY A 150 10.64 0.01 -7.39
CA GLY A 150 11.16 -1.18 -6.71
C GLY A 150 10.10 -2.05 -6.04
N LEU A 151 8.85 -1.58 -5.93
CA LEU A 151 7.79 -2.34 -5.30
C LEU A 151 7.25 -3.45 -6.21
N SER A 152 6.98 -4.60 -5.63
CA SER A 152 6.52 -5.79 -6.36
C SER A 152 5.00 -5.88 -6.50
N MET A 153 4.24 -5.00 -5.83
CA MET A 153 2.78 -4.92 -5.94
C MET A 153 2.33 -3.94 -7.02
N PRO A 154 1.11 -4.07 -7.58
CA PRO A 154 0.48 -3.01 -8.36
C PRO A 154 0.31 -1.74 -7.54
N VAL A 155 0.62 -0.57 -8.13
CA VAL A 155 0.52 0.72 -7.45
C VAL A 155 -0.27 1.71 -8.28
N GLY A 156 -1.30 2.29 -7.66
CA GLY A 156 -2.10 3.37 -8.23
C GLY A 156 -1.56 4.75 -7.83
N PHE A 157 -1.40 5.64 -8.82
CA PHE A 157 -1.05 7.03 -8.61
C PHE A 157 -2.29 7.90 -8.70
N LYS A 158 -2.54 8.72 -7.69
CA LYS A 158 -3.63 9.73 -7.73
C LYS A 158 -3.23 10.91 -8.60
N ASN A 159 -4.23 11.56 -9.18
CA ASN A 159 -4.08 12.88 -9.79
C ASN A 159 -3.46 13.86 -8.78
N GLY A 160 -2.80 14.91 -9.26
CA GLY A 160 -2.27 15.97 -8.41
C GLY A 160 -3.35 16.66 -7.59
N THR A 161 -2.97 17.39 -6.54
CA THR A 161 -3.90 18.11 -5.65
C THR A 161 -4.77 19.14 -6.38
N GLY A 162 -4.27 19.70 -7.48
CA GLY A 162 -5.02 20.56 -8.39
C GLY A 162 -5.85 19.83 -9.46
N GLY A 163 -6.02 18.51 -9.35
CA GLY A 163 -6.80 17.70 -10.30
C GLY A 163 -6.03 17.27 -11.57
N SER A 164 -4.74 17.57 -11.68
CA SER A 164 -3.94 17.25 -12.88
C SER A 164 -3.71 15.75 -13.06
N ILE A 165 -4.30 15.20 -14.11
CA ILE A 165 -4.07 13.81 -14.55
C ILE A 165 -2.69 13.66 -15.20
N LYS A 166 -2.18 14.72 -15.84
CA LYS A 166 -0.85 14.71 -16.48
C LYS A 166 0.25 14.35 -15.47
N ILE A 167 0.18 14.91 -14.25
CA ILE A 167 1.14 14.62 -13.18
C ILE A 167 1.16 13.13 -12.81
N ALA A 168 -0.01 12.50 -12.68
CA ALA A 168 -0.11 11.08 -12.38
C ALA A 168 0.39 10.21 -13.55
N ARG A 169 0.11 10.59 -14.79
CA ARG A 169 0.63 9.91 -15.97
C ARG A 169 2.17 9.95 -16.01
N ASP A 170 2.75 11.10 -15.75
CA ASP A 170 4.19 11.28 -15.73
C ASP A 170 4.83 10.49 -14.58
N ALA A 171 4.16 10.41 -13.40
CA ALA A 171 4.57 9.58 -12.28
C ALA A 171 4.55 8.07 -12.60
N ILE A 172 3.48 7.60 -13.24
CA ILE A 172 3.34 6.22 -13.70
C ILE A 172 4.47 5.88 -14.67
N LEU A 173 4.70 6.73 -15.68
CA LEU A 173 5.76 6.54 -16.65
C LEU A 173 7.13 6.45 -15.96
N SER A 174 7.44 7.39 -15.07
CA SER A 174 8.68 7.38 -14.30
C SER A 174 8.85 6.07 -13.51
N ALA A 175 7.83 5.67 -12.73
CA ALA A 175 7.92 4.47 -11.90
C ALA A 175 8.01 3.15 -12.68
N GLN A 176 7.63 3.15 -13.96
CA GLN A 176 7.75 1.97 -14.84
C GLN A 176 9.17 1.72 -15.34
N TYR A 177 10.08 2.69 -15.19
CA TYR A 177 11.48 2.55 -15.57
C TYR A 177 12.37 2.14 -14.39
N PRO A 178 13.55 1.57 -14.67
CA PRO A 178 14.57 1.33 -13.66
C PRO A 178 15.08 2.64 -13.05
N HIS A 179 15.37 2.61 -11.76
CA HIS A 179 15.97 3.73 -11.03
C HIS A 179 17.18 3.28 -10.23
N CYS A 180 18.05 4.24 -9.90
CA CYS A 180 19.19 4.07 -9.02
C CYS A 180 19.17 5.22 -8.01
N PHE A 181 19.05 4.93 -6.73
CA PHE A 181 18.92 5.93 -5.67
C PHE A 181 19.47 5.41 -4.34
N MET A 182 19.70 6.32 -3.41
CA MET A 182 20.16 5.97 -2.07
C MET A 182 19.06 5.31 -1.25
N GLY A 183 19.35 4.16 -0.70
CA GLY A 183 18.51 3.42 0.23
C GLY A 183 19.27 3.00 1.48
N ILE A 184 18.65 2.16 2.29
CA ILE A 184 19.22 1.61 3.52
C ILE A 184 19.15 0.09 3.44
N GLU A 185 20.27 -0.60 3.67
CA GLU A 185 20.30 -2.05 3.77
C GLU A 185 19.80 -2.54 5.16
N LEU A 186 19.57 -3.85 5.30
CA LEU A 186 19.04 -4.45 6.54
C LEU A 186 19.92 -4.20 7.77
N THR A 187 21.20 -3.91 7.59
CA THR A 187 22.15 -3.57 8.67
C THR A 187 22.06 -2.10 9.10
N GLY A 188 21.22 -1.28 8.44
CA GLY A 188 21.10 0.15 8.70
C GLY A 188 22.12 1.02 7.97
N ARG A 189 22.97 0.45 7.09
CA ARG A 189 23.98 1.20 6.34
C ARG A 189 23.36 1.81 5.07
N PRO A 190 23.79 3.01 4.67
CA PRO A 190 23.46 3.55 3.36
C PRO A 190 23.95 2.64 2.23
N ALA A 191 23.12 2.43 1.23
CA ALA A 191 23.44 1.61 0.06
C ALA A 191 22.77 2.16 -1.19
N ILE A 192 23.28 1.80 -2.35
CA ILE A 192 22.62 2.10 -3.62
C ILE A 192 21.54 1.07 -3.91
N CYS A 193 20.31 1.53 -3.98
CA CYS A 193 19.17 0.73 -4.41
C CYS A 193 19.03 0.81 -5.93
N LYS A 194 19.07 -0.34 -6.62
CA LYS A 194 18.80 -0.46 -8.06
C LYS A 194 17.47 -1.18 -8.26
N THR A 195 16.55 -0.58 -9.00
CA THR A 195 15.23 -1.12 -9.27
C THR A 195 15.07 -1.53 -10.74
N LYS A 196 14.05 -2.35 -11.02
CA LYS A 196 13.76 -2.83 -12.39
C LYS A 196 12.61 -2.07 -13.07
N GLY A 197 11.96 -1.16 -12.34
CA GLY A 197 10.71 -0.54 -12.76
C GLY A 197 9.48 -1.39 -12.43
N ASN A 198 8.37 -0.73 -12.10
CA ASN A 198 7.09 -1.38 -11.79
C ASN A 198 6.09 -1.23 -12.94
N LYS A 199 5.97 -2.25 -13.78
CA LYS A 199 5.07 -2.28 -14.95
C LYS A 199 3.58 -2.38 -14.60
N SER A 200 3.23 -2.41 -13.31
CA SER A 200 1.84 -2.52 -12.82
C SER A 200 1.32 -1.22 -12.20
N CYS A 201 1.98 -0.10 -12.51
CA CYS A 201 1.49 1.23 -12.13
C CYS A 201 0.26 1.61 -12.96
N HIS A 202 -0.70 2.29 -12.31
CA HIS A 202 -1.96 2.71 -12.94
C HIS A 202 -2.47 4.02 -12.33
N LEU A 203 -3.48 4.62 -12.96
CA LEU A 203 -4.12 5.86 -12.51
C LEU A 203 -5.22 5.56 -11.50
N ILE A 204 -5.36 6.42 -10.49
CA ILE A 204 -6.51 6.54 -9.59
C ILE A 204 -7.06 7.97 -9.72
N LEU A 205 -8.37 8.10 -9.91
CA LEU A 205 -9.08 9.38 -9.95
C LEU A 205 -9.83 9.63 -8.65
#